data_ca055cd2196f5a391840ced64306b563
#
_entry.id   ca055cd2196f5a391840ced64306b563
#
_cell.length_a   1.000
_cell.length_b   1.000
_cell.length_c   1.000
_cell.angle_alpha   90.00
_cell.angle_beta   90.00
_cell.angle_gamma   90.00
#
_symmetry.space_group_name_H-M   'P 1'
#
loop_
_entity.id
_entity.type
_entity.pdbx_description
1 polymer ?
#
loop_
_entity_poly.entity_id
_entity_poly.type
_entity_poly.pdbx_seq_one_letter_code
_entity_poly.pdbx_strand_id
1 'polypeptide(L)'
;MSLAKEGFAFVNFNYHLAPDITFPGILDDINLLMHWLCDHVKDYHLDLNNVFLAGDSAGGQMVEQYLAILTNESYRQYFNFELPDLTVRAAALNCGAYFIHLPGNLQGAVTGYFTKEAQEKYREVLNVEKYLTKNLPPLFIMSSNKDFLYEQAIRLDGYLMAKEINHELHIYGDKKHPRGHVFHCNIKDDIAQQCNLNEINFFKKYLVD
;
A
#
# COMPACT_ATOMS: atom_id res chain seq x y z
N MET A 1 -7.01 -9.09 11.30
CA MET A 1 -7.59 -9.36 12.63
C MET A 1 -6.60 -9.12 13.79
N SER A 2 -5.31 -9.17 13.59
CA SER A 2 -4.33 -8.81 14.64
C SER A 2 -4.49 -7.34 15.05
N LEU A 3 -4.62 -6.41 14.09
CA LEU A 3 -4.86 -4.99 14.33
C LEU A 3 -6.09 -4.70 15.20
N ALA A 4 -7.23 -5.37 14.93
CA ALA A 4 -8.45 -5.17 15.73
C ALA A 4 -8.30 -5.57 17.19
N LYS A 5 -7.46 -6.58 17.51
CA LYS A 5 -7.14 -6.97 18.89
C LYS A 5 -6.32 -5.93 19.64
N GLU A 6 -5.63 -5.07 18.90
CA GLU A 6 -4.75 -4.03 19.41
C GLU A 6 -5.42 -2.64 19.47
N GLY A 7 -6.73 -2.61 19.32
CA GLY A 7 -7.55 -1.39 19.47
C GLY A 7 -7.79 -0.59 18.20
N PHE A 8 -7.35 -1.09 17.03
CA PHE A 8 -7.64 -0.42 15.75
C PHE A 8 -9.03 -0.80 15.24
N ALA A 9 -9.78 0.18 14.75
CA ALA A 9 -10.92 -0.07 13.86
C ALA A 9 -10.36 -0.58 12.51
N PHE A 10 -10.68 -1.80 12.13
CA PHE A 10 -10.15 -2.44 10.93
C PHE A 10 -11.21 -2.45 9.84
N VAL A 11 -10.93 -1.75 8.74
CA VAL A 11 -11.79 -1.68 7.57
C VAL A 11 -11.18 -2.49 6.44
N ASN A 12 -11.90 -3.50 5.98
CA ASN A 12 -11.56 -4.31 4.82
C ASN A 12 -12.72 -4.25 3.82
N PHE A 13 -12.43 -3.91 2.58
CA PHE A 13 -13.46 -3.69 1.56
C PHE A 13 -13.18 -4.48 0.29
N ASN A 14 -14.24 -4.73 -0.46
CA ASN A 14 -14.16 -5.30 -1.80
C ASN A 14 -14.11 -4.15 -2.82
N TYR A 15 -13.11 -4.15 -3.66
CA TYR A 15 -13.02 -3.29 -4.84
C TYR A 15 -13.33 -4.09 -6.10
N HIS A 16 -13.68 -3.42 -7.17
CA HIS A 16 -13.98 -4.07 -8.45
C HIS A 16 -12.74 -4.79 -8.99
N LEU A 17 -12.94 -5.93 -9.62
CA LEU A 17 -11.84 -6.73 -10.17
C LEU A 17 -11.79 -6.61 -11.70
N ALA A 18 -10.60 -6.78 -12.25
CA ALA A 18 -10.45 -6.97 -13.69
C ALA A 18 -11.06 -8.31 -14.13
N PRO A 19 -11.65 -8.41 -15.33
CA PRO A 19 -11.67 -7.40 -16.40
C PRO A 19 -12.86 -6.41 -16.33
N ASP A 20 -13.73 -6.50 -15.33
CA ASP A 20 -14.91 -5.63 -15.22
C ASP A 20 -14.52 -4.17 -15.05
N ILE A 21 -13.35 -3.92 -14.46
CA ILE A 21 -12.75 -2.60 -14.35
C ILE A 21 -11.27 -2.64 -14.78
N THR A 22 -10.81 -1.55 -15.37
CA THR A 22 -9.41 -1.36 -15.77
C THR A 22 -8.83 -0.13 -15.08
N PHE A 23 -7.50 0.02 -15.11
CA PHE A 23 -6.82 1.17 -14.55
C PHE A 23 -7.38 2.49 -15.13
N PRO A 24 -7.69 3.51 -14.30
CA PRO A 24 -7.39 3.62 -12.86
C PRO A 24 -8.57 3.24 -11.91
N GLY A 25 -9.63 2.61 -12.36
CA GLY A 25 -10.91 2.49 -11.66
C GLY A 25 -10.87 1.91 -10.24
N ILE A 26 -9.87 1.06 -9.88
CA ILE A 26 -9.73 0.61 -8.48
C ILE A 26 -9.35 1.79 -7.56
N LEU A 27 -8.64 2.81 -8.08
CA LEU A 27 -8.33 4.02 -7.30
C LEU A 27 -9.58 4.86 -7.03
N ASP A 28 -10.58 4.82 -7.93
CA ASP A 28 -11.90 5.42 -7.69
C ASP A 28 -12.62 4.73 -6.52
N ASP A 29 -12.58 3.39 -6.47
CA ASP A 29 -13.15 2.62 -5.35
C ASP A 29 -12.47 2.96 -4.02
N ILE A 30 -11.14 3.09 -4.01
CA ILE A 30 -10.39 3.47 -2.81
C ILE A 30 -10.78 4.88 -2.38
N ASN A 31 -10.82 5.84 -3.30
CA ASN A 31 -11.19 7.21 -2.98
C ASN A 31 -12.62 7.31 -2.45
N LEU A 32 -13.55 6.57 -3.04
CA LEU A 32 -14.93 6.45 -2.56
C LEU A 32 -15.00 5.91 -1.13
N LEU A 33 -14.22 4.85 -0.82
CA LEU A 33 -14.13 4.32 0.54
C LEU A 33 -13.63 5.38 1.53
N MET A 34 -12.61 6.15 1.16
CA MET A 34 -12.05 7.15 2.07
C MET A 34 -13.06 8.26 2.39
N HIS A 35 -13.84 8.71 1.41
CA HIS A 35 -14.95 9.64 1.66
C HIS A 35 -16.06 9.02 2.50
N TRP A 36 -16.40 7.75 2.21
CA TRP A 36 -17.38 7.02 3.02
C TRP A 36 -16.99 6.94 4.49
N LEU A 37 -15.70 6.74 4.80
CA LEU A 37 -15.20 6.76 6.19
C LEU A 37 -15.40 8.12 6.84
N CYS A 38 -15.17 9.21 6.10
CA CYS A 38 -15.41 10.57 6.61
C CYS A 38 -16.89 10.81 6.92
N ASP A 39 -17.80 10.33 6.09
CA ASP A 39 -19.24 10.48 6.27
C ASP A 39 -19.79 9.65 7.44
N HIS A 40 -19.15 8.51 7.75
CA HIS A 40 -19.60 7.53 8.75
C HIS A 40 -18.78 7.53 10.05
N VAL A 41 -17.96 8.56 10.27
CA VAL A 41 -17.08 8.66 11.45
C VAL A 41 -17.81 8.46 12.76
N LYS A 42 -19.02 9.00 12.90
CA LYS A 42 -19.84 8.91 14.12
C LYS A 42 -20.45 7.53 14.32
N ASP A 43 -20.87 6.89 13.22
CA ASP A 43 -21.55 5.60 13.25
C ASP A 43 -20.60 4.47 13.70
N TYR A 44 -19.32 4.60 13.36
CA TYR A 44 -18.29 3.59 13.66
C TYR A 44 -17.26 4.06 14.69
N HIS A 45 -17.44 5.26 15.29
CA HIS A 45 -16.51 5.83 16.25
C HIS A 45 -15.06 5.89 15.73
N LEU A 46 -14.87 6.31 14.47
CA LEU A 46 -13.58 6.37 13.83
C LEU A 46 -12.80 7.61 14.28
N ASP A 47 -11.48 7.48 14.34
CA ASP A 47 -10.56 8.59 14.50
C ASP A 47 -9.88 8.90 13.16
N LEU A 48 -10.36 9.90 12.47
CA LEU A 48 -9.83 10.33 11.17
C LEU A 48 -8.49 11.06 11.27
N ASN A 49 -8.03 11.40 12.47
CA ASN A 49 -6.68 11.93 12.68
C ASN A 49 -5.63 10.83 12.81
N ASN A 50 -6.05 9.58 13.00
CA ASN A 50 -5.19 8.41 13.18
C ASN A 50 -5.51 7.30 12.17
N VAL A 51 -5.44 7.62 10.87
CA VAL A 51 -5.67 6.65 9.79
C VAL A 51 -4.35 5.97 9.40
N PHE A 52 -4.40 4.66 9.20
CA PHE A 52 -3.29 3.85 8.74
C PHE A 52 -3.72 3.05 7.53
N LEU A 53 -2.88 2.98 6.50
CA LEU A 53 -3.16 2.20 5.30
C LEU A 53 -2.27 0.96 5.29
N ALA A 54 -2.83 -0.18 4.92
CA ALA A 54 -2.07 -1.41 4.73
C ALA A 54 -2.52 -2.12 3.46
N GLY A 55 -1.58 -2.69 2.73
CA GLY A 55 -1.90 -3.42 1.51
C GLY A 55 -0.90 -4.51 1.19
N ASP A 56 -1.41 -5.65 0.74
CA ASP A 56 -0.63 -6.83 0.40
C ASP A 56 -0.55 -6.99 -1.12
N SER A 57 0.63 -7.26 -1.67
CA SER A 57 0.83 -7.54 -3.09
C SER A 57 0.33 -6.37 -3.98
N ALA A 58 -0.70 -6.60 -4.78
CA ALA A 58 -1.38 -5.53 -5.53
C ALA A 58 -1.91 -4.43 -4.59
N GLY A 59 -2.36 -4.80 -3.38
CA GLY A 59 -2.78 -3.84 -2.35
C GLY A 59 -1.63 -2.92 -1.91
N GLY A 60 -0.40 -3.43 -1.81
CA GLY A 60 0.79 -2.62 -1.53
C GLY A 60 1.04 -1.57 -2.61
N GLN A 61 0.89 -1.94 -3.88
CA GLN A 61 0.95 -1.01 -5.01
C GLN A 61 -0.17 0.04 -4.96
N MET A 62 -1.40 -0.40 -4.64
CA MET A 62 -2.54 0.51 -4.53
C MET A 62 -2.34 1.53 -3.39
N VAL A 63 -1.83 1.09 -2.24
CA VAL A 63 -1.50 1.99 -1.12
C VAL A 63 -0.42 2.98 -1.52
N GLU A 64 0.69 2.53 -2.13
CA GLU A 64 1.75 3.42 -2.63
C GLU A 64 1.19 4.49 -3.56
N GLN A 65 0.39 4.09 -4.53
CA GLN A 65 -0.20 4.98 -5.52
C GLN A 65 -1.20 5.96 -4.91
N TYR A 66 -2.06 5.48 -4.00
CA TYR A 66 -3.02 6.34 -3.33
C TYR A 66 -2.33 7.35 -2.39
N LEU A 67 -1.25 6.96 -1.71
CA LEU A 67 -0.43 7.89 -0.95
C LEU A 67 0.20 8.98 -1.83
N ALA A 68 0.66 8.63 -3.04
CA ALA A 68 1.14 9.62 -3.99
C ALA A 68 0.02 10.60 -4.39
N ILE A 69 -1.22 10.13 -4.55
CA ILE A 69 -2.40 10.98 -4.83
C ILE A 69 -2.66 11.93 -3.65
N LEU A 70 -2.65 11.41 -2.43
CA LEU A 70 -2.91 12.21 -1.22
C LEU A 70 -1.86 13.31 -1.01
N THR A 71 -0.59 13.04 -1.29
CA THR A 71 0.54 13.88 -0.87
C THR A 71 1.19 14.70 -1.97
N ASN A 72 0.84 14.45 -3.25
CA ASN A 72 1.43 15.13 -4.40
C ASN A 72 0.34 15.66 -5.32
N GLU A 73 0.15 16.98 -5.33
CA GLU A 73 -0.86 17.66 -6.15
C GLU A 73 -0.69 17.41 -7.64
N SER A 74 0.55 17.44 -8.15
CA SER A 74 0.83 17.19 -9.57
C SER A 74 0.45 15.78 -10.00
N TYR A 75 0.53 14.80 -9.08
CA TYR A 75 0.08 13.43 -9.34
C TYR A 75 -1.43 13.31 -9.26
N ARG A 76 -2.04 13.92 -8.25
CA ARG A 76 -3.50 13.90 -8.05
C ARG A 76 -4.27 14.47 -9.24
N GLN A 77 -3.74 15.48 -9.93
CA GLN A 77 -4.38 16.09 -11.09
C GLN A 77 -4.71 15.10 -12.22
N TYR A 78 -4.03 13.96 -12.29
CA TYR A 78 -4.35 12.91 -13.26
C TYR A 78 -5.66 12.18 -12.98
N PHE A 79 -6.17 12.23 -11.74
CA PHE A 79 -7.33 11.45 -11.27
C PHE A 79 -8.57 12.31 -11.02
N ASN A 80 -8.43 13.62 -10.97
CA ASN A 80 -9.53 14.54 -10.62
C ASN A 80 -10.23 14.19 -9.28
N PHE A 81 -9.44 13.73 -8.28
CA PHE A 81 -9.95 13.39 -6.96
C PHE A 81 -9.97 14.61 -6.03
N GLU A 82 -11.06 14.72 -5.29
CA GLU A 82 -11.09 15.52 -4.07
C GLU A 82 -10.41 14.77 -2.93
N LEU A 83 -9.70 15.48 -2.06
CA LEU A 83 -9.07 14.88 -0.91
C LEU A 83 -10.10 14.57 0.18
N PRO A 84 -10.09 13.36 0.76
CA PRO A 84 -10.87 13.07 1.95
C PRO A 84 -10.34 13.84 3.16
N ASP A 85 -11.23 14.25 4.06
CA ASP A 85 -10.86 14.97 5.30
C ASP A 85 -10.40 13.98 6.38
N LEU A 86 -9.22 13.41 6.17
CA LEU A 86 -8.57 12.49 7.09
C LEU A 86 -7.04 12.64 7.04
N THR A 87 -6.35 12.12 8.06
CA THR A 87 -4.90 12.15 8.15
C THR A 87 -4.32 10.75 8.18
N VAL A 88 -3.59 10.37 7.14
CA VAL A 88 -2.82 9.11 7.11
C VAL A 88 -1.52 9.32 7.90
N ARG A 89 -1.35 8.60 9.01
CA ARG A 89 -0.19 8.71 9.91
C ARG A 89 0.97 7.83 9.51
N ALA A 90 0.69 6.64 9.00
CA ALA A 90 1.69 5.73 8.46
C ALA A 90 1.02 4.72 7.52
N ALA A 91 1.83 4.01 6.75
CA ALA A 91 1.31 2.95 5.88
C ALA A 91 2.22 1.73 5.84
N ALA A 92 1.64 0.55 5.62
CA ALA A 92 2.34 -0.71 5.42
C ALA A 92 2.19 -1.20 3.96
N LEU A 93 3.32 -1.49 3.35
CA LEU A 93 3.47 -1.95 1.98
C LEU A 93 4.01 -3.39 2.00
N ASN A 94 3.11 -4.36 2.05
CA ASN A 94 3.43 -5.75 2.31
C ASN A 94 3.60 -6.54 1.02
N CYS A 95 4.80 -7.04 0.74
CA CYS A 95 5.11 -7.81 -0.47
C CYS A 95 4.59 -7.13 -1.75
N GLY A 96 4.65 -5.80 -1.83
CA GLY A 96 3.98 -5.00 -2.86
C GLY A 96 4.66 -5.07 -4.22
N ALA A 97 3.87 -4.80 -5.26
CA ALA A 97 4.34 -4.68 -6.64
C ALA A 97 4.65 -3.21 -6.95
N TYR A 98 5.92 -2.87 -7.05
CA TYR A 98 6.40 -1.50 -7.31
C TYR A 98 7.02 -1.38 -8.68
N PHE A 99 7.33 -0.14 -9.10
CA PHE A 99 7.93 0.15 -10.41
C PHE A 99 7.15 -0.47 -11.57
N ILE A 100 5.82 -0.39 -11.48
CA ILE A 100 4.91 -1.01 -12.46
C ILE A 100 5.08 -0.48 -13.88
N HIS A 101 5.69 0.71 -14.04
CA HIS A 101 6.02 1.28 -15.35
C HIS A 101 7.19 0.59 -16.06
N LEU A 102 7.98 -0.22 -15.35
CA LEU A 102 9.14 -0.88 -15.95
C LEU A 102 8.74 -2.12 -16.77
N PRO A 103 9.41 -2.37 -17.89
CA PRO A 103 9.15 -3.54 -18.70
C PRO A 103 9.28 -4.84 -17.88
N GLY A 104 8.30 -5.72 -18.00
CA GLY A 104 8.28 -7.01 -17.30
C GLY A 104 7.65 -7.03 -15.91
N ASN A 105 7.35 -5.87 -15.31
CA ASN A 105 6.72 -5.83 -13.99
C ASN A 105 5.19 -6.03 -14.04
N LEU A 106 4.56 -5.74 -15.17
CA LEU A 106 3.13 -6.01 -15.38
C LEU A 106 2.94 -7.30 -16.19
N GLN A 107 2.81 -8.43 -15.50
CA GLN A 107 2.63 -9.75 -16.11
C GLN A 107 1.51 -10.54 -15.41
N GLY A 108 1.01 -11.58 -16.10
CA GLY A 108 0.03 -12.50 -15.54
C GLY A 108 -1.32 -11.85 -15.25
N ALA A 109 -1.88 -12.12 -14.08
CA ALA A 109 -3.24 -11.69 -13.73
C ALA A 109 -3.45 -10.17 -13.72
N VAL A 110 -2.39 -9.37 -13.45
CA VAL A 110 -2.50 -7.91 -13.39
C VAL A 110 -2.69 -7.25 -14.76
N THR A 111 -2.43 -7.96 -15.86
CA THR A 111 -2.61 -7.45 -17.23
C THR A 111 -4.07 -7.21 -17.61
N GLY A 112 -4.99 -7.84 -16.90
CA GLY A 112 -6.43 -7.56 -17.05
C GLY A 112 -6.81 -6.16 -16.55
N TYR A 113 -6.15 -5.70 -15.51
CA TYR A 113 -6.34 -4.34 -14.97
C TYR A 113 -5.48 -3.30 -15.71
N PHE A 114 -4.19 -3.60 -15.88
CA PHE A 114 -3.26 -2.77 -16.64
C PHE A 114 -3.21 -3.23 -18.11
N THR A 115 -4.30 -3.03 -18.84
CA THR A 115 -4.37 -3.38 -20.26
C THR A 115 -3.32 -2.61 -21.07
N LYS A 116 -3.02 -3.06 -22.30
CA LYS A 116 -2.07 -2.35 -23.16
C LYS A 116 -2.51 -0.92 -23.41
N GLU A 117 -3.81 -0.71 -23.63
CA GLU A 117 -4.39 0.63 -23.77
C GLU A 117 -4.17 1.50 -22.53
N ALA A 118 -4.40 0.93 -21.32
CA ALA A 118 -4.17 1.62 -20.06
C ALA A 118 -2.69 1.97 -19.89
N GLN A 119 -1.78 1.04 -20.21
CA GLN A 119 -0.33 1.27 -20.12
C GLN A 119 0.14 2.38 -21.08
N GLU A 120 -0.42 2.46 -22.28
CA GLU A 120 -0.11 3.53 -23.24
C GLU A 120 -0.68 4.87 -22.79
N LYS A 121 -1.96 4.89 -22.45
CA LYS A 121 -2.69 6.12 -22.03
C LYS A 121 -2.13 6.72 -20.75
N TYR A 122 -1.77 5.89 -19.78
CA TYR A 122 -1.38 6.30 -18.44
C TYR A 122 0.12 6.10 -18.15
N ARG A 123 0.96 6.06 -19.19
CA ARG A 123 2.41 5.79 -19.07
C ARG A 123 3.10 6.62 -17.99
N GLU A 124 2.84 7.93 -17.94
CA GLU A 124 3.43 8.82 -16.92
C GLU A 124 2.86 8.56 -15.51
N VAL A 125 1.59 8.23 -15.43
CA VAL A 125 0.88 7.96 -14.19
C VAL A 125 1.35 6.66 -13.55
N LEU A 126 1.73 5.67 -14.35
CA LEU A 126 2.24 4.37 -13.88
C LEU A 126 3.66 4.47 -13.30
N ASN A 127 4.39 5.58 -13.52
CA ASN A 127 5.67 5.85 -12.87
C ASN A 127 5.45 6.53 -11.51
N VAL A 128 4.82 5.78 -10.59
CA VAL A 128 4.37 6.28 -9.28
C VAL A 128 5.54 6.84 -8.48
N GLU A 129 6.66 6.14 -8.48
CA GLU A 129 7.84 6.46 -7.66
C GLU A 129 8.43 7.84 -8.00
N LYS A 130 8.23 8.33 -9.23
CA LYS A 130 8.60 9.69 -9.63
C LYS A 130 7.93 10.75 -8.74
N TYR A 131 6.73 10.47 -8.26
CA TYR A 131 5.88 11.40 -7.51
C TYR A 131 5.96 11.22 -5.99
N LEU A 132 6.67 10.21 -5.49
CA LEU A 132 6.91 10.04 -4.07
C LEU A 132 7.85 11.14 -3.56
N THR A 133 7.47 11.81 -2.49
CA THR A 133 8.19 12.94 -1.89
C THR A 133 8.29 12.81 -0.37
N LYS A 134 9.05 13.68 0.29
CA LYS A 134 9.14 13.75 1.75
C LYS A 134 7.81 14.05 2.46
N ASN A 135 6.76 14.39 1.72
CA ASN A 135 5.41 14.60 2.26
C ASN A 135 4.68 13.28 2.54
N LEU A 136 5.22 12.15 2.09
CA LEU A 136 4.65 10.85 2.43
C LEU A 136 4.67 10.60 3.93
N PRO A 137 3.63 9.97 4.48
CA PRO A 137 3.72 9.43 5.83
C PRO A 137 4.80 8.35 5.91
N PRO A 138 5.31 8.03 7.11
CA PRO A 138 6.25 6.94 7.31
C PRO A 138 5.74 5.62 6.75
N LEU A 139 6.64 4.86 6.09
CA LEU A 139 6.30 3.61 5.42
C LEU A 139 6.95 2.40 6.11
N PHE A 140 6.16 1.38 6.41
CA PHE A 140 6.62 0.05 6.74
C PHE A 140 6.63 -0.80 5.47
N ILE A 141 7.80 -1.20 5.00
CA ILE A 141 7.95 -2.02 3.81
C ILE A 141 8.34 -3.42 4.25
N MET A 142 7.57 -4.42 3.85
CA MET A 142 7.82 -5.80 4.21
C MET A 142 7.88 -6.69 2.98
N SER A 143 8.85 -7.60 2.97
CA SER A 143 8.94 -8.70 2.02
C SER A 143 9.57 -9.93 2.65
N SER A 144 9.77 -10.99 1.90
CA SER A 144 10.36 -12.22 2.38
C SER A 144 11.38 -12.79 1.41
N ASN A 145 12.28 -13.63 1.93
CA ASN A 145 13.44 -14.13 1.19
C ASN A 145 13.11 -15.05 -0.01
N LYS A 146 11.87 -15.49 -0.15
CA LYS A 146 11.35 -16.27 -1.28
C LYS A 146 10.11 -15.62 -1.92
N ASP A 147 9.91 -14.35 -1.68
CA ASP A 147 8.90 -13.57 -2.39
C ASP A 147 9.37 -13.31 -3.82
N PHE A 148 8.50 -13.55 -4.80
CA PHE A 148 8.82 -13.25 -6.21
C PHE A 148 8.91 -11.75 -6.51
N LEU A 149 8.40 -10.89 -5.61
CA LEU A 149 8.51 -9.43 -5.65
C LEU A 149 9.64 -8.89 -4.74
N TYR A 150 10.47 -9.76 -4.15
CA TYR A 150 11.53 -9.37 -3.23
C TYR A 150 12.43 -8.24 -3.77
N GLU A 151 12.87 -8.36 -5.03
CA GLU A 151 13.77 -7.37 -5.65
C GLU A 151 13.12 -5.98 -5.77
N GLN A 152 11.80 -5.94 -5.93
CA GLN A 152 11.07 -4.67 -6.00
C GLN A 152 11.04 -3.97 -4.64
N ALA A 153 10.89 -4.71 -3.54
CA ALA A 153 10.96 -4.15 -2.19
C ALA A 153 12.36 -3.56 -1.89
N ILE A 154 13.44 -4.27 -2.25
CA ILE A 154 14.82 -3.78 -2.10
C ILE A 154 15.07 -2.52 -2.96
N ARG A 155 14.54 -2.50 -4.18
CA ARG A 155 14.65 -1.34 -5.07
C ARG A 155 13.91 -0.14 -4.49
N LEU A 156 12.71 -0.35 -3.94
CA LEU A 156 11.93 0.72 -3.33
C LEU A 156 12.65 1.30 -2.11
N ASP A 157 13.21 0.47 -1.24
CA ASP A 157 14.02 0.90 -0.10
C ASP A 157 15.15 1.83 -0.54
N GLY A 158 15.98 1.41 -1.49
CA GLY A 158 17.06 2.24 -2.02
C GLY A 158 16.59 3.55 -2.65
N TYR A 159 15.43 3.51 -3.32
CA TYR A 159 14.83 4.70 -3.92
C TYR A 159 14.34 5.70 -2.87
N LEU A 160 13.67 5.22 -1.83
CA LEU A 160 13.18 6.04 -0.72
C LEU A 160 14.32 6.61 0.12
N MET A 161 15.39 5.82 0.36
CA MET A 161 16.63 6.30 1.00
C MET A 161 17.24 7.48 0.22
N ALA A 162 17.36 7.34 -1.11
CA ALA A 162 17.93 8.38 -1.96
C ALA A 162 17.10 9.68 -1.96
N LYS A 163 15.80 9.58 -1.72
CA LYS A 163 14.86 10.72 -1.59
C LYS A 163 14.68 11.22 -0.16
N GLU A 164 15.34 10.60 0.82
CA GLU A 164 15.21 10.90 2.25
C GLU A 164 13.75 10.82 2.75
N ILE A 165 13.00 9.83 2.24
CA ILE A 165 11.63 9.53 2.66
C ILE A 165 11.69 8.58 3.85
N ASN A 166 10.94 8.87 4.91
CA ASN A 166 10.94 8.07 6.14
C ASN A 166 10.30 6.70 5.92
N HIS A 167 11.08 5.64 6.12
CA HIS A 167 10.61 4.26 5.96
C HIS A 167 11.46 3.27 6.75
N GLU A 168 10.93 2.07 6.96
CA GLU A 168 11.63 0.90 7.50
C GLU A 168 11.43 -0.27 6.52
N LEU A 169 12.52 -0.97 6.16
CA LEU A 169 12.45 -2.21 5.39
C LEU A 169 12.64 -3.42 6.31
N HIS A 170 11.72 -4.38 6.23
CA HIS A 170 11.76 -5.63 6.97
C HIS A 170 11.73 -6.82 6.02
N ILE A 171 12.79 -7.66 6.06
CA ILE A 171 12.87 -8.89 5.27
C ILE A 171 12.79 -10.09 6.21
N TYR A 172 11.84 -10.96 5.94
CA TYR A 172 11.57 -12.14 6.75
C TYR A 172 11.98 -13.44 6.05
N GLY A 173 12.25 -14.46 6.87
CA GLY A 173 12.72 -15.76 6.41
C GLY A 173 14.24 -15.81 6.18
N ASP A 174 14.78 -17.02 6.24
CA ASP A 174 16.18 -17.35 6.01
C ASP A 174 16.34 -18.61 5.15
N LYS A 175 17.56 -19.12 4.99
CA LYS A 175 17.82 -20.35 4.23
C LYS A 175 17.18 -21.58 4.86
N LYS A 176 17.05 -21.64 6.18
CA LYS A 176 16.48 -22.78 6.93
C LYS A 176 14.96 -22.66 7.05
N HIS A 177 14.46 -21.45 7.13
CA HIS A 177 13.04 -21.14 7.34
C HIS A 177 12.57 -20.15 6.25
N PRO A 178 12.50 -20.59 4.97
CA PRO A 178 12.11 -19.73 3.87
C PRO A 178 10.65 -19.29 4.01
N ARG A 179 10.37 -18.05 3.60
CA ARG A 179 9.02 -17.48 3.53
C ARG A 179 8.74 -17.01 2.11
N GLY A 180 7.55 -17.33 1.64
CA GLY A 180 7.07 -16.92 0.31
C GLY A 180 6.25 -15.64 0.35
N HIS A 181 5.67 -15.33 -0.78
CA HIS A 181 4.81 -14.17 -0.96
C HIS A 181 3.66 -14.13 0.05
N VAL A 182 3.40 -12.97 0.65
CA VAL A 182 2.34 -12.70 1.67
C VAL A 182 2.27 -13.73 2.81
N PHE A 183 3.40 -14.26 3.22
CA PHE A 183 3.52 -15.29 4.28
C PHE A 183 2.85 -14.86 5.59
N HIS A 184 2.82 -13.57 5.89
CA HIS A 184 2.27 -12.98 7.13
C HIS A 184 0.76 -13.21 7.29
N CYS A 185 0.05 -13.57 6.21
CA CYS A 185 -1.35 -14.00 6.26
C CYS A 185 -1.54 -15.36 6.95
N ASN A 186 -0.49 -16.17 7.06
CA ASN A 186 -0.55 -17.42 7.82
C ASN A 186 -0.33 -17.17 9.31
N ILE A 187 -1.38 -16.78 10.01
CA ILE A 187 -1.35 -16.43 11.44
C ILE A 187 -0.93 -17.58 12.39
N LYS A 188 -0.74 -18.80 11.87
CA LYS A 188 -0.23 -19.95 12.64
C LYS A 188 1.30 -20.04 12.60
N ASP A 189 1.96 -19.26 11.74
CA ASP A 189 3.41 -19.19 11.62
C ASP A 189 3.97 -18.15 12.59
N ASP A 190 4.94 -18.52 13.41
CA ASP A 190 5.52 -17.63 14.43
C ASP A 190 6.21 -16.41 13.79
N ILE A 191 6.84 -16.58 12.63
CA ILE A 191 7.46 -15.48 11.89
C ILE A 191 6.39 -14.53 11.32
N ALA A 192 5.25 -15.07 10.88
CA ALA A 192 4.12 -14.25 10.44
C ALA A 192 3.53 -13.45 11.60
N GLN A 193 3.42 -14.05 12.79
CA GLN A 193 2.96 -13.35 14.00
C GLN A 193 3.93 -12.22 14.37
N GLN A 194 5.24 -12.48 14.32
CA GLN A 194 6.27 -11.45 14.56
C GLN A 194 6.20 -10.32 13.54
N CYS A 195 5.99 -10.64 12.25
CA CYS A 195 5.81 -9.66 11.19
C CYS A 195 4.61 -8.75 11.48
N ASN A 196 3.46 -9.34 11.77
CA ASN A 196 2.25 -8.61 12.10
C ASN A 196 2.42 -7.73 13.37
N LEU A 197 3.14 -8.22 14.36
CA LEU A 197 3.45 -7.43 15.56
C LEU A 197 4.37 -6.24 15.25
N ASN A 198 5.36 -6.43 14.38
CA ASN A 198 6.27 -5.35 13.97
C ASN A 198 5.49 -4.25 13.23
N GLU A 199 4.57 -4.61 12.33
CA GLU A 199 3.69 -3.64 11.63
C GLU A 199 2.79 -2.88 12.61
N ILE A 200 2.16 -3.58 13.56
CA ILE A 200 1.34 -2.98 14.62
C ILE A 200 2.17 -1.99 15.47
N ASN A 201 3.36 -2.40 15.89
CA ASN A 201 4.24 -1.55 16.67
C ASN A 201 4.72 -0.33 15.87
N PHE A 202 4.93 -0.50 14.56
CA PHE A 202 5.23 0.61 13.68
C PHE A 202 4.09 1.61 13.64
N PHE A 203 2.85 1.19 13.45
CA PHE A 203 1.68 2.08 13.47
C PHE A 203 1.53 2.80 14.82
N LYS A 204 1.71 2.08 15.93
CA LYS A 204 1.63 2.67 17.28
C LYS A 204 2.65 3.79 17.54
N LYS A 205 3.80 3.80 16.84
CA LYS A 205 4.78 4.91 16.95
C LYS A 205 4.23 6.24 16.43
N TYR A 206 3.23 6.20 15.56
CA TYR A 206 2.70 7.38 14.85
C TYR A 206 1.27 7.74 15.27
N LEU A 207 0.73 7.08 16.29
CA LEU A 207 -0.51 7.53 16.94
C LEU A 207 -0.29 8.90 17.57
N VAL A 208 -1.30 9.76 17.44
CA VAL A 208 -1.36 11.06 18.12
C VAL A 208 -2.60 11.10 19.03
N ASP A 209 -2.47 11.84 20.15
CA ASP A 209 -3.56 12.04 21.11
C ASP A 209 -4.64 13.01 20.56
#